data_aae5e224a48cdf3dcd2fd31f25c8e1b3
#
_entry.id   aae5e224a48cdf3dcd2fd31f25c8e1b3
#
_cell.length_a   1.000
_cell.length_b   1.000
_cell.length_c   1.000
_cell.angle_alpha   90.00
_cell.angle_beta   90.00
_cell.angle_gamma   90.00
#
_symmetry.space_group_name_H-M   'P 1'
#
loop_
_entity.id
_entity.type
_entity.pdbx_description
1 polymer ?
#
loop_
_entity_poly.entity_id
_entity_poly.type
_entity_poly.pdbx_seq_one_letter_code
_entity_poly.pdbx_strand_id
1 'polypeptide(L)'
;MVSPDLEKRSPESLAEEFGADGIEALPRRVDRYGKAKSRALDVAQFIGEHVEGQETLHQRLTTCGDYLLFRHYFTIDAVRLHAASFCMKHLLCPLCAIRRGAKSMKAYLDRWEVIRAEKTALRPFLVTLTVKNGDDLAERFKHLHRAQRELWKRRQRGRGSVLDGVVGAVWSYEVKRGDNSGQWHPHLHMIALAEVEPSQERLSREWHQITGDSFIVDVRPIVGDPAEGFMEVFKYAVKFSDQPVADTWHAFQTLKGKRLLGSAGCFRGVEVPEELTDEPLDELPYVELFYRYLHGKGYAVSHANRPKAA
;
A
#
# COMPACT_ATOMS: atom_id res chain seq x y z
N MET A 1 1.53 -17.45 20.90
CA MET A 1 0.11 -17.16 20.57
C MET A 1 0.06 -15.69 20.26
N VAL A 2 0.05 -15.34 18.97
CA VAL A 2 -0.09 -13.96 18.49
C VAL A 2 -1.56 -13.60 18.65
N SER A 3 -1.85 -12.45 19.23
CA SER A 3 -3.22 -11.95 19.38
C SER A 3 -3.86 -11.84 17.99
N PRO A 4 -5.01 -12.46 17.71
CA PRO A 4 -5.63 -12.48 16.38
C PRO A 4 -6.12 -11.12 15.89
N ASP A 5 -6.10 -10.10 16.75
CA ASP A 5 -6.70 -8.78 16.48
C ASP A 5 -5.79 -7.78 15.74
N LEU A 6 -4.47 -8.01 15.70
CA LEU A 6 -3.55 -7.09 15.05
C LEU A 6 -3.38 -7.34 13.54
N GLU A 7 -3.57 -8.57 13.08
CA GLU A 7 -3.50 -8.91 11.65
C GLU A 7 -4.74 -8.50 10.84
N LYS A 8 -5.89 -8.34 11.49
CA LYS A 8 -7.18 -8.06 10.81
C LYS A 8 -7.44 -6.58 10.49
N ARG A 9 -6.66 -5.63 10.99
CA ARG A 9 -6.98 -4.19 10.87
C ARG A 9 -6.45 -3.50 9.61
N SER A 10 -5.38 -3.98 9.00
CA SER A 10 -4.78 -3.34 7.81
C SER A 10 -5.44 -3.69 6.46
N PRO A 11 -5.86 -4.94 6.20
CA PRO A 11 -6.54 -5.29 4.95
C PRO A 11 -7.90 -4.62 4.79
N GLU A 12 -8.66 -4.51 5.88
CA GLU A 12 -9.99 -3.90 5.89
C GLU A 12 -9.97 -2.44 5.40
N SER A 13 -8.91 -1.69 5.69
CA SER A 13 -8.84 -0.27 5.31
C SER A 13 -8.70 -0.01 3.81
N LEU A 14 -8.01 -0.89 3.08
CA LEU A 14 -7.89 -0.76 1.62
C LEU A 14 -9.09 -1.37 0.89
N ALA A 15 -9.62 -2.50 1.37
CA ALA A 15 -10.84 -3.09 0.84
C ALA A 15 -12.04 -2.16 0.98
N GLU A 16 -12.18 -1.53 2.15
CA GLU A 16 -13.21 -0.52 2.41
C GLU A 16 -13.04 0.75 1.56
N GLU A 17 -11.81 1.12 1.21
CA GLU A 17 -11.57 2.25 0.29
C GLU A 17 -12.00 1.93 -1.14
N PHE A 18 -11.95 0.66 -1.53
CA PHE A 18 -12.30 0.18 -2.87
C PHE A 18 -13.79 -0.09 -3.06
N GLY A 19 -14.48 -0.56 -2.02
CA GLY A 19 -15.85 -1.06 -2.13
C GLY A 19 -16.95 -0.08 -1.76
N ALA A 20 -16.62 1.14 -1.35
CA ALA A 20 -17.56 2.03 -0.67
C ALA A 20 -17.70 3.38 -1.38
N ASP A 21 -18.41 3.40 -2.49
CA ASP A 21 -18.63 4.61 -3.28
C ASP A 21 -19.86 5.43 -2.85
N GLY A 22 -20.85 4.82 -2.15
CA GLY A 22 -22.10 5.44 -1.78
C GLY A 22 -22.06 6.28 -0.49
N ILE A 23 -23.13 7.07 -0.29
CA ILE A 23 -23.25 7.96 0.88
C ILE A 23 -23.31 7.20 2.21
N GLU A 24 -23.86 6.00 2.23
CA GLU A 24 -23.93 5.16 3.44
C GLU A 24 -22.56 4.69 3.93
N ALA A 25 -21.58 4.57 3.05
CA ALA A 25 -20.22 4.19 3.38
C ALA A 25 -19.37 5.38 3.85
N LEU A 26 -19.78 6.62 3.57
CA LEU A 26 -19.02 7.82 3.89
C LEU A 26 -18.68 7.96 5.39
N PRO A 27 -19.57 7.68 6.36
CA PRO A 27 -19.21 7.78 7.78
C PRO A 27 -18.05 6.88 8.18
N ARG A 28 -18.00 5.63 7.67
CA ARG A 28 -16.88 4.71 7.92
C ARG A 28 -15.58 5.20 7.27
N ARG A 29 -15.67 5.73 6.06
CA ARG A 29 -14.53 6.32 5.34
C ARG A 29 -13.96 7.51 6.09
N VAL A 30 -14.80 8.40 6.59
CA VAL A 30 -14.42 9.58 7.38
C VAL A 30 -13.80 9.18 8.72
N ASP A 31 -14.35 8.18 9.43
CA ASP A 31 -13.77 7.65 10.68
C ASP A 31 -12.38 7.06 10.45
N ARG A 32 -12.21 6.24 9.41
CA ARG A 32 -10.90 5.69 9.03
C ARG A 32 -9.88 6.78 8.74
N TYR A 33 -10.26 7.82 8.01
CA TYR A 33 -9.39 8.97 7.75
C TYR A 33 -9.07 9.75 9.03
N GLY A 34 -10.02 9.84 9.97
CA GLY A 34 -9.81 10.43 11.28
C GLY A 34 -8.75 9.71 12.10
N LYS A 35 -8.81 8.37 12.15
CA LYS A 35 -7.78 7.52 12.78
C LYS A 35 -6.41 7.68 12.10
N ALA A 36 -6.40 7.70 10.77
CA ALA A 36 -5.18 7.91 10.00
C ALA A 36 -4.56 9.29 10.25
N LYS A 37 -5.37 10.35 10.36
CA LYS A 37 -4.92 11.70 10.72
C LYS A 37 -4.38 11.74 12.15
N SER A 38 -5.07 11.15 13.12
CA SER A 38 -4.58 11.07 14.50
C SER A 38 -3.19 10.44 14.55
N ARG A 39 -3.01 9.32 13.86
CA ARG A 39 -1.70 8.65 13.80
C ARG A 39 -0.63 9.49 13.11
N ALA A 40 -0.97 10.26 12.09
CA ALA A 40 -0.03 11.20 11.45
C ALA A 40 0.38 12.31 12.41
N LEU A 41 -0.50 12.75 13.32
CA LEU A 41 -0.18 13.72 14.37
C LEU A 41 0.77 13.13 15.42
N ASP A 42 0.62 11.85 15.81
CA ASP A 42 1.59 11.17 16.71
C ASP A 42 2.99 11.17 16.09
N VAL A 43 3.10 10.89 14.79
CA VAL A 43 4.37 10.94 14.06
C VAL A 43 4.91 12.37 13.98
N ALA A 44 4.06 13.36 13.73
CA ALA A 44 4.46 14.77 13.69
C ALA A 44 4.97 15.22 15.05
N GLN A 45 4.28 14.87 16.14
CA GLN A 45 4.69 15.19 17.50
C GLN A 45 6.07 14.61 17.81
N PHE A 46 6.28 13.32 17.53
CA PHE A 46 7.58 12.67 17.73
C PHE A 46 8.71 13.39 16.98
N ILE A 47 8.45 13.77 15.71
CA ILE A 47 9.44 14.50 14.90
C ILE A 47 9.72 15.87 15.53
N GLY A 48 8.69 16.60 15.96
CA GLY A 48 8.86 17.92 16.58
C GLY A 48 9.64 17.88 17.91
N GLU A 49 9.49 16.81 18.68
CA GLU A 49 10.12 16.67 20.00
C GLU A 49 11.54 16.05 19.94
N HIS A 50 11.83 15.21 18.94
CA HIS A 50 13.02 14.37 18.97
C HIS A 50 13.94 14.52 17.73
N VAL A 51 13.54 15.30 16.73
CA VAL A 51 14.29 15.38 15.47
C VAL A 51 14.53 16.83 15.05
N GLU A 52 15.74 17.29 15.21
CA GLU A 52 16.12 18.65 14.80
C GLU A 52 16.12 18.83 13.27
N GLY A 53 15.85 20.04 12.81
CA GLY A 53 15.91 20.42 11.39
C GLY A 53 14.82 19.81 10.51
N GLN A 54 13.70 19.37 11.09
CA GLN A 54 12.58 18.79 10.37
C GLN A 54 11.27 19.59 10.50
N GLU A 55 11.36 20.90 10.74
CA GLU A 55 10.23 21.80 10.97
C GLU A 55 9.24 21.78 9.82
N THR A 56 9.75 21.79 8.58
CA THR A 56 8.90 21.70 7.37
C THR A 56 8.16 20.37 7.28
N LEU A 57 8.81 19.25 7.62
CA LEU A 57 8.17 17.93 7.62
C LEU A 57 7.13 17.83 8.74
N HIS A 58 7.46 18.29 9.94
CA HIS A 58 6.53 18.40 11.06
C HIS A 58 5.26 19.18 10.65
N GLN A 59 5.43 20.39 10.10
CA GLN A 59 4.31 21.23 9.66
C GLN A 59 3.45 20.53 8.58
N ARG A 60 4.08 19.90 7.58
CA ARG A 60 3.35 19.18 6.52
C ARG A 60 2.53 18.01 7.05
N LEU A 61 3.05 17.24 8.01
CA LEU A 61 2.31 16.16 8.65
C LEU A 61 1.17 16.69 9.52
N THR A 62 1.41 17.78 10.26
CA THR A 62 0.43 18.42 11.14
C THR A 62 -0.77 18.95 10.34
N THR A 63 -0.53 19.55 9.17
CA THR A 63 -1.60 20.12 8.33
C THR A 63 -2.22 19.12 7.34
N CYS A 64 -1.65 17.91 7.22
CA CYS A 64 -2.17 16.90 6.32
C CYS A 64 -3.56 16.44 6.77
N GLY A 65 -4.56 16.57 5.91
CA GLY A 65 -5.93 16.18 6.22
C GLY A 65 -6.63 17.09 7.24
N ASP A 66 -6.27 18.37 7.33
CA ASP A 66 -7.00 19.32 8.20
C ASP A 66 -8.46 19.48 7.77
N TYR A 67 -8.71 19.27 6.50
CA TYR A 67 -10.05 19.23 5.94
C TYR A 67 -10.17 18.13 4.87
N LEU A 68 -11.40 17.69 4.66
CA LEU A 68 -11.82 16.81 3.57
C LEU A 68 -13.05 17.42 2.91
N LEU A 69 -13.02 17.55 1.59
CA LEU A 69 -14.16 17.97 0.79
C LEU A 69 -14.60 16.80 -0.10
N PHE A 70 -15.77 16.27 0.17
CA PHE A 70 -16.38 15.25 -0.67
C PHE A 70 -17.45 15.87 -1.56
N ARG A 71 -17.63 15.27 -2.76
CA ARG A 71 -18.78 15.47 -3.63
C ARG A 71 -19.61 14.20 -3.66
N HIS A 72 -20.87 14.32 -3.27
CA HIS A 72 -21.84 13.25 -3.39
C HIS A 72 -22.68 13.50 -4.63
N TYR A 73 -22.48 12.68 -5.65
CA TYR A 73 -23.21 12.66 -6.90
C TYR A 73 -24.48 11.80 -6.70
N PHE A 74 -25.55 12.44 -6.23
CA PHE A 74 -26.72 11.78 -5.68
C PHE A 74 -27.57 11.04 -6.72
N THR A 75 -27.41 11.33 -8.01
CA THR A 75 -28.12 10.63 -9.10
C THR A 75 -27.65 9.20 -9.31
N ILE A 76 -26.40 8.89 -8.90
CA ILE A 76 -25.80 7.56 -9.04
C ILE A 76 -25.23 7.05 -7.71
N ASP A 77 -25.55 7.73 -6.63
CA ASP A 77 -25.03 7.48 -5.27
C ASP A 77 -23.52 7.27 -5.21
N ALA A 78 -22.74 8.14 -5.83
CA ALA A 78 -21.29 8.07 -5.80
C ALA A 78 -20.68 9.22 -4.97
N VAL A 79 -19.77 8.90 -4.04
CA VAL A 79 -19.06 9.86 -3.21
C VAL A 79 -17.59 9.91 -3.61
N ARG A 80 -17.10 11.09 -3.96
CA ARG A 80 -15.71 11.33 -4.37
C ARG A 80 -15.02 12.32 -3.43
N LEU A 81 -13.81 11.99 -2.97
CA LEU A 81 -12.96 12.94 -2.26
C LEU A 81 -12.41 13.95 -3.28
N HIS A 82 -13.00 15.13 -3.31
CA HIS A 82 -12.69 16.17 -4.29
C HIS A 82 -11.47 16.99 -3.89
N ALA A 83 -11.31 17.32 -2.61
CA ALA A 83 -10.17 18.08 -2.13
C ALA A 83 -9.80 17.72 -0.68
N ALA A 84 -8.53 17.78 -0.37
CA ALA A 84 -7.94 17.68 0.97
C ALA A 84 -6.53 18.25 0.96
N SER A 85 -5.99 18.63 2.11
CA SER A 85 -4.56 18.91 2.25
C SER A 85 -3.78 17.60 2.39
N PHE A 86 -2.81 17.34 1.51
CA PHE A 86 -1.98 16.14 1.56
C PHE A 86 -0.49 16.47 1.71
N CYS A 87 0.18 15.85 2.68
CA CYS A 87 1.63 15.99 2.86
C CYS A 87 2.47 15.21 1.85
N MET A 88 1.89 14.27 1.12
CA MET A 88 2.55 13.36 0.16
C MET A 88 3.65 12.48 0.77
N LYS A 89 3.63 12.26 2.10
CA LYS A 89 4.63 11.46 2.84
C LYS A 89 4.03 10.11 3.24
N HIS A 90 3.68 9.29 2.26
CA HIS A 90 2.97 8.02 2.48
C HIS A 90 3.72 6.99 3.36
N LEU A 91 5.02 7.13 3.59
CA LEU A 91 5.76 6.29 4.55
C LEU A 91 5.65 6.79 6.01
N LEU A 92 5.13 8.00 6.22
CA LEU A 92 4.96 8.60 7.56
C LEU A 92 3.51 8.93 7.86
N CYS A 93 2.71 9.18 6.84
CA CYS A 93 1.33 9.64 6.96
C CYS A 93 0.37 8.53 6.50
N PRO A 94 -0.40 7.92 7.42
CA PRO A 94 -1.34 6.85 7.07
C PRO A 94 -2.43 7.30 6.11
N LEU A 95 -2.91 8.54 6.19
CA LEU A 95 -3.91 9.07 5.25
C LEU A 95 -3.39 9.09 3.81
N CYS A 96 -2.17 9.61 3.61
CA CYS A 96 -1.52 9.57 2.30
C CYS A 96 -1.20 8.13 1.86
N ALA A 97 -0.87 7.24 2.80
CA ALA A 97 -0.61 5.82 2.53
C ALA A 97 -1.85 5.10 2.00
N ILE A 98 -2.99 5.25 2.67
CA ILE A 98 -4.29 4.68 2.26
C ILE A 98 -4.64 5.16 0.84
N ARG A 99 -4.60 6.46 0.61
CA ARG A 99 -4.95 7.03 -0.69
C ARG A 99 -4.00 6.60 -1.80
N ARG A 100 -2.68 6.60 -1.54
CA ARG A 100 -1.68 6.12 -2.51
C ARG A 100 -1.83 4.64 -2.81
N GLY A 101 -2.07 3.82 -1.78
CA GLY A 101 -2.33 2.38 -1.92
C GLY A 101 -3.55 2.11 -2.80
N ALA A 102 -4.66 2.80 -2.56
CA ALA A 102 -5.89 2.68 -3.35
C ALA A 102 -5.68 3.05 -4.82
N LYS A 103 -5.01 4.19 -5.11
CA LYS A 103 -4.69 4.59 -6.48
C LYS A 103 -3.81 3.58 -7.20
N SER A 104 -2.77 3.08 -6.50
CA SER A 104 -1.88 2.06 -7.07
C SER A 104 -2.65 0.76 -7.35
N MET A 105 -3.43 0.29 -6.39
CA MET A 105 -4.21 -0.94 -6.52
C MET A 105 -5.18 -0.84 -7.72
N LYS A 106 -5.93 0.26 -7.83
CA LYS A 106 -6.84 0.47 -8.96
C LYS A 106 -6.11 0.39 -10.30
N ALA A 107 -5.01 1.12 -10.48
CA ALA A 107 -4.26 1.15 -11.74
C ALA A 107 -3.76 -0.25 -12.15
N TYR A 108 -3.29 -1.05 -11.18
CA TYR A 108 -2.81 -2.40 -11.46
C TYR A 108 -3.96 -3.42 -11.65
N LEU A 109 -5.11 -3.25 -10.98
CA LEU A 109 -6.30 -4.05 -11.25
C LEU A 109 -6.86 -3.76 -12.64
N ASP A 110 -7.01 -2.50 -13.02
CA ASP A 110 -7.44 -2.10 -14.37
C ASP A 110 -6.52 -2.73 -15.44
N ARG A 111 -5.21 -2.72 -15.20
CA ARG A 111 -4.25 -3.38 -16.08
C ARG A 111 -4.41 -4.90 -16.11
N TRP A 112 -4.68 -5.52 -14.97
CA TRP A 112 -4.95 -6.96 -14.89
C TRP A 112 -6.20 -7.34 -15.70
N GLU A 113 -7.28 -6.56 -15.63
CA GLU A 113 -8.49 -6.83 -16.41
C GLU A 113 -8.20 -6.86 -17.94
N VAL A 114 -7.38 -5.93 -18.43
CA VAL A 114 -6.94 -5.92 -19.83
C VAL A 114 -6.13 -7.19 -20.16
N ILE A 115 -5.14 -7.52 -19.30
CA ILE A 115 -4.30 -8.72 -19.53
C ILE A 115 -5.13 -10.00 -19.53
N ARG A 116 -6.08 -10.13 -18.58
CA ARG A 116 -6.96 -11.29 -18.44
C ARG A 116 -7.84 -11.49 -19.68
N ALA A 117 -8.35 -10.41 -20.24
CA ALA A 117 -9.19 -10.46 -21.44
C ALA A 117 -8.38 -10.95 -22.68
N GLU A 118 -7.10 -10.58 -22.77
CA GLU A 118 -6.22 -10.97 -23.89
C GLU A 118 -5.59 -12.36 -23.70
N LYS A 119 -5.31 -12.75 -22.46
CA LYS A 119 -4.53 -13.94 -22.09
C LYS A 119 -5.25 -14.75 -21.01
N THR A 120 -6.28 -15.46 -21.42
CA THR A 120 -7.21 -16.19 -20.53
C THR A 120 -6.57 -17.36 -19.75
N ALA A 121 -5.40 -17.86 -20.18
CA ALA A 121 -4.68 -18.92 -19.49
C ALA A 121 -3.85 -18.39 -18.30
N LEU A 122 -3.59 -17.10 -18.22
CA LEU A 122 -2.80 -16.51 -17.14
C LEU A 122 -3.61 -16.43 -15.85
N ARG A 123 -2.95 -16.77 -14.75
CA ARG A 123 -3.49 -16.71 -13.39
C ARG A 123 -2.55 -15.91 -12.49
N PRO A 124 -3.11 -15.15 -11.52
CA PRO A 124 -2.30 -14.45 -10.54
C PRO A 124 -1.93 -15.37 -9.36
N PHE A 125 -0.68 -15.31 -8.95
CA PHE A 125 -0.15 -16.00 -7.77
C PHE A 125 0.46 -14.98 -6.82
N LEU A 126 0.12 -15.08 -5.53
CA LEU A 126 0.78 -14.31 -4.48
C LEU A 126 2.06 -15.05 -4.09
N VAL A 127 3.18 -14.36 -4.21
CA VAL A 127 4.50 -14.87 -3.84
C VAL A 127 5.07 -13.98 -2.74
N THR A 128 5.46 -14.59 -1.61
CA THR A 128 6.15 -13.89 -0.53
C THR A 128 7.59 -14.38 -0.43
N LEU A 129 8.53 -13.44 -0.43
CA LEU A 129 9.96 -13.70 -0.26
C LEU A 129 10.45 -13.02 1.01
N THR A 130 11.07 -13.77 1.90
CA THR A 130 11.62 -13.24 3.15
C THR A 130 13.13 -13.42 3.22
N VAL A 131 13.79 -12.57 3.99
CA VAL A 131 15.17 -12.77 4.39
C VAL A 131 15.25 -12.89 5.91
N LYS A 132 16.32 -13.53 6.40
CA LYS A 132 16.58 -13.66 7.82
C LYS A 132 16.53 -12.29 8.51
N ASN A 133 15.94 -12.24 9.70
CA ASN A 133 15.87 -11.03 10.52
C ASN A 133 17.27 -10.53 10.88
N GLY A 134 17.39 -9.24 11.21
CA GLY A 134 18.63 -8.65 11.69
C GLY A 134 18.40 -7.29 12.33
N ASP A 135 19.42 -6.82 13.04
CA ASP A 135 19.33 -5.57 13.80
C ASP A 135 19.51 -4.33 12.92
N ASP A 136 20.24 -4.44 11.82
CA ASP A 136 20.44 -3.36 10.84
C ASP A 136 19.43 -3.46 9.69
N LEU A 137 18.46 -2.56 9.69
CA LEU A 137 17.45 -2.49 8.63
C LEU A 137 18.08 -2.20 7.25
N ALA A 138 19.06 -1.33 7.17
CA ALA A 138 19.65 -0.92 5.90
C ALA A 138 20.37 -2.09 5.24
N GLU A 139 21.11 -2.87 6.02
CA GLU A 139 21.79 -4.09 5.58
C GLU A 139 20.78 -5.13 5.10
N ARG A 140 19.77 -5.47 5.93
CA ARG A 140 18.78 -6.51 5.61
C ARG A 140 17.91 -6.14 4.43
N PHE A 141 17.50 -4.86 4.31
CA PHE A 141 16.78 -4.38 3.14
C PHE A 141 17.63 -4.44 1.86
N LYS A 142 18.91 -4.04 1.95
CA LYS A 142 19.86 -4.15 0.83
C LYS A 142 20.03 -5.60 0.39
N HIS A 143 20.10 -6.53 1.36
CA HIS A 143 20.20 -7.96 1.09
C HIS A 143 18.98 -8.47 0.32
N LEU A 144 17.76 -8.23 0.83
CA LEU A 144 16.50 -8.58 0.16
C LEU A 144 16.43 -8.01 -1.27
N HIS A 145 16.72 -6.71 -1.42
CA HIS A 145 16.65 -6.04 -2.71
C HIS A 145 17.65 -6.62 -3.72
N ARG A 146 18.88 -6.96 -3.30
CA ARG A 146 19.90 -7.60 -4.16
C ARG A 146 19.47 -9.00 -4.53
N ALA A 147 18.95 -9.79 -3.59
CA ALA A 147 18.48 -11.14 -3.82
C ALA A 147 17.32 -11.19 -4.82
N GLN A 148 16.33 -10.30 -4.67
CA GLN A 148 15.22 -10.17 -5.61
C GLN A 148 15.71 -9.82 -7.03
N ARG A 149 16.64 -8.89 -7.15
CA ARG A 149 17.22 -8.54 -8.45
C ARG A 149 17.97 -9.71 -9.08
N GLU A 150 18.67 -10.52 -8.30
CA GLU A 150 19.37 -11.69 -8.81
C GLU A 150 18.39 -12.78 -9.28
N LEU A 151 17.28 -12.99 -8.55
CA LEU A 151 16.21 -13.90 -8.96
C LEU A 151 15.64 -13.50 -10.34
N TRP A 152 15.38 -12.21 -10.58
CA TRP A 152 14.94 -11.69 -11.87
C TRP A 152 16.00 -11.83 -12.98
N LYS A 153 17.28 -11.65 -12.66
CA LYS A 153 18.36 -11.85 -13.62
C LYS A 153 18.49 -13.32 -14.04
N ARG A 154 18.30 -14.26 -13.11
CA ARG A 154 18.31 -15.70 -13.43
C ARG A 154 17.20 -16.04 -14.41
N ARG A 155 15.99 -15.55 -14.17
CA ARG A 155 14.87 -15.66 -15.11
C ARG A 155 15.22 -15.10 -16.50
N GLN A 156 15.76 -13.90 -16.56
CA GLN A 156 16.11 -13.25 -17.85
C GLN A 156 17.18 -14.02 -18.63
N ARG A 157 18.06 -14.74 -17.94
CA ARG A 157 19.12 -15.56 -18.57
C ARG A 157 18.63 -16.92 -19.06
N GLY A 158 17.38 -17.28 -18.83
CA GLY A 158 16.79 -18.56 -19.25
C GLY A 158 17.52 -19.78 -18.65
N ARG A 159 17.96 -19.68 -17.39
CA ARG A 159 18.77 -20.75 -16.73
C ARG A 159 17.93 -21.67 -15.85
N GLY A 160 16.68 -21.91 -16.20
CA GLY A 160 15.79 -22.80 -15.45
C GLY A 160 15.34 -22.21 -14.10
N SER A 161 15.22 -20.89 -13.98
CA SER A 161 14.64 -20.25 -12.81
C SER A 161 13.18 -20.69 -12.61
N VAL A 162 12.76 -20.76 -11.37
CA VAL A 162 11.35 -21.04 -11.04
C VAL A 162 10.40 -19.98 -11.63
N LEU A 163 10.90 -18.78 -11.92
CA LEU A 163 10.12 -17.69 -12.51
C LEU A 163 10.10 -17.69 -14.05
N ASP A 164 10.68 -18.68 -14.73
CA ASP A 164 10.74 -18.68 -16.20
C ASP A 164 9.37 -18.58 -16.87
N GLY A 165 8.33 -19.21 -16.27
CA GLY A 165 6.93 -19.12 -16.73
C GLY A 165 6.18 -17.82 -16.32
N VAL A 166 6.78 -16.94 -15.53
CA VAL A 166 6.15 -15.70 -15.10
C VAL A 166 6.24 -14.63 -16.18
N VAL A 167 5.12 -14.22 -16.77
CA VAL A 167 5.08 -13.25 -17.88
C VAL A 167 5.02 -11.80 -17.42
N GLY A 168 4.62 -11.58 -16.16
CA GLY A 168 4.58 -10.26 -15.53
C GLY A 168 4.46 -10.36 -14.04
N ALA A 169 4.91 -9.33 -13.35
CA ALA A 169 4.74 -9.23 -11.91
C ALA A 169 4.70 -7.78 -11.42
N VAL A 170 4.02 -7.57 -10.29
CA VAL A 170 4.09 -6.36 -9.49
C VAL A 170 4.43 -6.75 -8.06
N TRP A 171 5.30 -5.99 -7.40
CA TRP A 171 5.74 -6.30 -6.03
C TRP A 171 5.96 -5.05 -5.20
N SER A 172 5.85 -5.23 -3.89
CA SER A 172 6.23 -4.23 -2.90
C SER A 172 7.15 -4.81 -1.84
N TYR A 173 7.98 -3.96 -1.26
CA TYR A 173 8.78 -4.27 -0.09
C TYR A 173 8.07 -3.81 1.17
N GLU A 174 7.97 -4.68 2.14
CA GLU A 174 7.43 -4.41 3.47
C GLU A 174 8.52 -4.58 4.51
N VAL A 175 8.47 -3.77 5.56
CA VAL A 175 9.43 -3.81 6.65
C VAL A 175 8.65 -3.71 7.96
N LYS A 176 8.90 -4.66 8.87
CA LYS A 176 8.37 -4.64 10.24
C LYS A 176 9.40 -5.19 11.22
N ARG A 177 9.13 -5.05 12.52
CA ARG A 177 9.82 -5.85 13.54
C ARG A 177 9.25 -7.25 13.56
N GLY A 178 10.11 -8.24 13.71
CA GLY A 178 9.68 -9.63 13.90
C GLY A 178 9.12 -9.83 15.30
N ASP A 179 7.92 -10.40 15.38
CA ASP A 179 7.12 -10.50 16.62
C ASP A 179 7.86 -11.21 17.78
N ASN A 180 8.73 -12.19 17.47
CA ASN A 180 9.46 -12.95 18.47
C ASN A 180 10.91 -12.49 18.67
N SER A 181 11.50 -11.81 17.70
CA SER A 181 12.92 -11.45 17.72
C SER A 181 13.16 -9.99 18.05
N GLY A 182 12.17 -9.13 17.87
CA GLY A 182 12.34 -7.67 17.91
C GLY A 182 13.26 -7.10 16.84
N GLN A 183 13.86 -7.96 15.99
CA GLN A 183 14.74 -7.57 14.90
C GLN A 183 13.95 -7.13 13.67
N TRP A 184 14.58 -6.39 12.76
CA TRP A 184 13.98 -6.02 11.50
C TRP A 184 13.72 -7.23 10.61
N HIS A 185 12.51 -7.33 10.09
CA HIS A 185 12.03 -8.37 9.21
C HIS A 185 11.55 -7.78 7.88
N PRO A 186 12.45 -7.48 6.95
CA PRO A 186 12.04 -7.07 5.61
C PRO A 186 11.61 -8.27 4.78
N HIS A 187 10.52 -8.10 4.03
CA HIS A 187 10.02 -9.08 3.09
C HIS A 187 9.41 -8.41 1.87
N LEU A 188 9.08 -9.21 0.87
CA LEU A 188 8.51 -8.76 -0.38
C LEU A 188 7.24 -9.55 -0.66
N HIS A 189 6.18 -8.86 -1.01
CA HIS A 189 4.97 -9.44 -1.59
C HIS A 189 4.94 -9.15 -3.09
N MET A 190 4.62 -10.16 -3.89
CA MET A 190 4.58 -10.06 -5.34
C MET A 190 3.35 -10.76 -5.89
N ILE A 191 2.64 -10.12 -6.80
CA ILE A 191 1.71 -10.81 -7.70
C ILE A 191 2.49 -11.23 -8.93
N ALA A 192 2.58 -12.53 -9.17
CA ALA A 192 3.19 -13.11 -10.36
C ALA A 192 2.11 -13.66 -11.28
N LEU A 193 2.16 -13.33 -12.57
CA LEU A 193 1.25 -13.86 -13.59
C LEU A 193 1.93 -14.99 -14.36
N ALA A 194 1.34 -16.19 -14.30
CA ALA A 194 1.81 -17.37 -14.99
C ALA A 194 0.64 -18.26 -15.40
N GLU A 195 0.85 -19.17 -16.35
CA GLU A 195 -0.13 -20.21 -16.70
C GLU A 195 -0.11 -21.36 -15.69
N VAL A 196 1.05 -21.64 -15.15
CA VAL A 196 1.30 -22.71 -14.17
C VAL A 196 1.85 -22.13 -12.89
N GLU A 197 1.38 -22.63 -11.76
CA GLU A 197 1.83 -22.21 -10.44
C GLU A 197 3.35 -22.40 -10.27
N PRO A 198 4.09 -21.36 -9.88
CA PRO A 198 5.50 -21.49 -9.54
C PRO A 198 5.69 -22.43 -8.35
N SER A 199 6.57 -23.43 -8.49
CA SER A 199 6.80 -24.40 -7.42
C SER A 199 7.44 -23.74 -6.20
N GLN A 200 6.75 -23.76 -5.07
CA GLN A 200 7.26 -23.22 -3.79
C GLN A 200 8.56 -23.90 -3.37
N GLU A 201 8.66 -25.24 -3.53
CA GLU A 201 9.86 -25.99 -3.14
C GLU A 201 11.08 -25.58 -4.00
N ARG A 202 10.89 -25.45 -5.31
CA ARG A 202 11.98 -24.96 -6.21
C ARG A 202 12.34 -23.52 -5.89
N LEU A 203 11.35 -22.66 -5.61
CA LEU A 203 11.58 -21.27 -5.23
C LEU A 203 12.37 -21.19 -3.93
N SER A 204 12.02 -21.97 -2.91
CA SER A 204 12.74 -22.01 -1.64
C SER A 204 14.21 -22.40 -1.82
N ARG A 205 14.49 -23.42 -2.64
CA ARG A 205 15.87 -23.83 -2.96
C ARG A 205 16.63 -22.75 -3.73
N GLU A 206 16.02 -22.17 -4.76
CA GLU A 206 16.64 -21.10 -5.56
C GLU A 206 16.88 -19.84 -4.71
N TRP A 207 15.90 -19.49 -3.84
CA TRP A 207 16.02 -18.37 -2.91
C TRP A 207 17.16 -18.54 -1.92
N HIS A 208 17.30 -19.74 -1.36
CA HIS A 208 18.43 -20.08 -0.49
C HIS A 208 19.79 -20.00 -1.18
N GLN A 209 19.88 -20.48 -2.42
CA GLN A 209 21.11 -20.35 -3.23
C GLN A 209 21.51 -18.90 -3.49
N ILE A 210 20.51 -18.00 -3.61
CA ILE A 210 20.75 -16.57 -3.87
C ILE A 210 21.13 -15.83 -2.59
N THR A 211 20.41 -16.11 -1.50
CA THR A 211 20.56 -15.39 -0.22
C THR A 211 21.67 -15.95 0.65
N GLY A 212 21.90 -17.25 0.59
CA GLY A 212 22.84 -17.98 1.45
C GLY A 212 22.33 -18.22 2.89
N ASP A 213 21.34 -17.46 3.34
CA ASP A 213 20.86 -17.50 4.72
C ASP A 213 19.33 -17.62 4.88
N SER A 214 18.58 -17.61 3.78
CA SER A 214 17.13 -17.49 3.81
C SER A 214 16.47 -18.46 2.81
N PHE A 215 15.46 -19.19 3.25
CA PHE A 215 14.77 -20.18 2.44
C PHE A 215 13.24 -20.12 2.58
N ILE A 216 12.74 -19.25 3.48
CA ILE A 216 11.31 -19.11 3.71
C ILE A 216 10.70 -18.31 2.59
N VAL A 217 9.84 -18.97 1.82
CA VAL A 217 9.04 -18.40 0.74
C VAL A 217 7.62 -18.95 0.84
N ASP A 218 6.67 -18.24 0.27
CA ASP A 218 5.30 -18.70 0.18
C ASP A 218 4.77 -18.43 -1.23
N VAL A 219 4.05 -19.38 -1.81
CA VAL A 219 3.40 -19.28 -3.11
C VAL A 219 1.97 -19.73 -2.96
N ARG A 220 1.01 -18.88 -3.33
CA ARG A 220 -0.42 -19.20 -3.23
C ARG A 220 -1.15 -18.75 -4.51
N PRO A 221 -2.03 -19.58 -5.06
CA PRO A 221 -2.94 -19.12 -6.10
C PRO A 221 -3.90 -18.09 -5.50
N ILE A 222 -4.19 -17.02 -6.25
CA ILE A 222 -5.25 -16.09 -5.91
C ILE A 222 -6.53 -16.63 -6.54
N VAL A 223 -7.43 -17.13 -5.66
CA VAL A 223 -8.71 -17.73 -6.04
C VAL A 223 -9.83 -16.77 -5.63
N GLY A 224 -10.81 -16.56 -6.51
CA GLY A 224 -11.91 -15.65 -6.25
C GLY A 224 -11.61 -14.22 -6.72
N ASP A 225 -11.81 -13.22 -5.87
CA ASP A 225 -11.57 -11.82 -6.23
C ASP A 225 -10.07 -11.49 -6.29
N PRO A 226 -9.52 -11.13 -7.44
CA PRO A 226 -8.12 -10.72 -7.57
C PRO A 226 -7.75 -9.54 -6.67
N ALA A 227 -8.72 -8.68 -6.31
CA ALA A 227 -8.50 -7.54 -5.45
C ALA A 227 -7.91 -7.94 -4.08
N GLU A 228 -8.28 -9.09 -3.52
CA GLU A 228 -7.75 -9.59 -2.25
C GLU A 228 -6.23 -9.83 -2.32
N GLY A 229 -5.76 -10.48 -3.39
CA GLY A 229 -4.33 -10.71 -3.58
C GLY A 229 -3.56 -9.43 -3.87
N PHE A 230 -4.11 -8.54 -4.68
CA PHE A 230 -3.49 -7.24 -4.97
C PHE A 230 -3.39 -6.37 -3.71
N MET A 231 -4.35 -6.46 -2.80
CA MET A 231 -4.27 -5.78 -1.50
C MET A 231 -2.98 -6.10 -0.74
N GLU A 232 -2.54 -7.36 -0.75
CA GLU A 232 -1.32 -7.76 -0.05
C GLU A 232 -0.09 -6.99 -0.53
N VAL A 233 -0.03 -6.67 -1.82
CA VAL A 233 1.06 -5.88 -2.40
C VAL A 233 0.90 -4.39 -2.08
N PHE A 234 -0.32 -3.84 -2.14
CA PHE A 234 -0.50 -2.38 -2.06
C PHE A 234 -0.72 -1.85 -0.64
N LYS A 235 -0.91 -2.72 0.37
CA LYS A 235 -0.98 -2.32 1.78
C LYS A 235 0.36 -1.95 2.42
N TYR A 236 1.49 -2.14 1.72
CA TYR A 236 2.83 -1.95 2.27
C TYR A 236 3.03 -0.59 2.96
N ALA A 237 2.54 0.49 2.36
CA ALA A 237 2.69 1.82 2.92
C ALA A 237 1.81 2.04 4.16
N VAL A 238 0.63 1.40 4.22
CA VAL A 238 -0.27 1.48 5.38
C VAL A 238 0.34 0.76 6.58
N LYS A 239 0.97 -0.38 6.38
CA LYS A 239 1.61 -1.15 7.45
C LYS A 239 2.79 -0.43 8.13
N PHE A 240 3.47 0.48 7.44
CA PHE A 240 4.49 1.31 8.08
C PHE A 240 3.94 2.14 9.24
N SER A 241 2.68 2.55 9.16
CA SER A 241 2.05 3.37 10.17
C SER A 241 1.59 2.61 11.42
N ASP A 242 1.54 1.29 11.37
CA ASP A 242 1.10 0.45 12.50
C ASP A 242 2.24 0.12 13.47
N GLN A 243 3.49 0.46 13.12
CA GLN A 243 4.67 0.24 13.94
C GLN A 243 4.81 1.35 15.01
N PRO A 244 5.60 1.12 16.10
CA PRO A 244 5.99 2.19 17.01
C PRO A 244 6.53 3.41 16.24
N VAL A 245 6.23 4.63 16.70
CA VAL A 245 6.57 5.86 15.97
C VAL A 245 8.07 5.99 15.72
N ALA A 246 8.91 5.60 16.69
CA ALA A 246 10.36 5.60 16.55
C ALA A 246 10.82 4.64 15.44
N ASP A 247 10.23 3.44 15.34
CA ASP A 247 10.52 2.47 14.28
C ASP A 247 10.02 2.97 12.92
N THR A 248 8.85 3.59 12.87
CA THR A 248 8.32 4.25 11.66
C THR A 248 9.30 5.32 11.15
N TRP A 249 9.82 6.15 12.04
CA TRP A 249 10.81 7.17 11.71
C TRP A 249 12.13 6.56 11.21
N HIS A 250 12.66 5.55 11.91
CA HIS A 250 13.88 4.84 11.50
C HIS A 250 13.72 4.18 10.12
N ALA A 251 12.61 3.49 9.89
CA ALA A 251 12.30 2.88 8.60
C ALA A 251 12.18 3.94 7.50
N PHE A 252 11.52 5.07 7.76
CA PHE A 252 11.44 6.18 6.80
C PHE A 252 12.82 6.71 6.42
N GLN A 253 13.70 6.98 7.40
CA GLN A 253 15.06 7.46 7.13
C GLN A 253 15.85 6.48 6.26
N THR A 254 15.72 5.17 6.56
CA THR A 254 16.43 4.12 5.84
C THR A 254 15.90 3.93 4.42
N LEU A 255 14.59 4.08 4.21
CA LEU A 255 13.91 3.75 2.96
C LEU A 255 13.59 4.97 2.09
N LYS A 256 13.75 6.18 2.61
CA LYS A 256 13.56 7.43 1.86
C LYS A 256 14.37 7.40 0.55
N GLY A 257 13.66 7.69 -0.56
CA GLY A 257 14.27 7.69 -1.90
C GLY A 257 14.48 6.30 -2.52
N LYS A 258 14.14 5.22 -1.82
CA LYS A 258 14.18 3.86 -2.40
C LYS A 258 12.85 3.54 -3.08
N ARG A 259 12.94 2.81 -4.18
CA ARG A 259 11.75 2.32 -4.88
C ARG A 259 11.19 1.10 -4.17
N LEU A 260 10.08 1.28 -3.45
CA LEU A 260 9.43 0.21 -2.69
C LEU A 260 8.35 -0.55 -3.46
N LEU A 261 7.86 -0.01 -4.56
CA LEU A 261 6.94 -0.65 -5.49
C LEU A 261 7.64 -0.84 -6.83
N GLY A 262 7.56 -2.02 -7.39
CA GLY A 262 8.15 -2.34 -8.69
C GLY A 262 7.26 -3.23 -9.53
N SER A 263 7.51 -3.26 -10.84
CA SER A 263 6.80 -4.11 -11.78
C SER A 263 7.69 -4.58 -12.90
N ALA A 264 7.30 -5.70 -13.54
CA ALA A 264 8.01 -6.29 -14.67
C ALA A 264 7.04 -6.96 -15.66
N GLY A 265 7.51 -7.23 -16.88
CA GLY A 265 6.73 -7.90 -17.92
C GLY A 265 5.47 -7.12 -18.30
N CYS A 266 4.32 -7.79 -18.37
CA CYS A 266 3.05 -7.18 -18.80
C CYS A 266 2.48 -6.13 -17.81
N PHE A 267 3.03 -6.03 -16.59
CA PHE A 267 2.73 -4.94 -15.65
C PHE A 267 3.70 -3.75 -15.76
N ARG A 268 4.68 -3.79 -16.64
CA ARG A 268 5.57 -2.64 -16.82
C ARG A 268 4.82 -1.48 -17.45
N GLY A 269 5.14 -0.24 -17.00
CA GLY A 269 4.57 0.98 -17.57
C GLY A 269 3.16 1.32 -17.07
N VAL A 270 2.65 0.64 -16.04
CA VAL A 270 1.41 1.07 -15.39
C VAL A 270 1.66 2.41 -14.72
N GLU A 271 0.90 3.41 -15.16
CA GLU A 271 0.92 4.75 -14.60
C GLU A 271 -0.04 4.83 -13.41
N VAL A 272 0.46 5.30 -12.29
CA VAL A 272 -0.34 5.54 -11.10
C VAL A 272 -0.47 7.05 -10.90
N PRO A 273 -1.70 7.60 -10.86
CA PRO A 273 -1.91 9.03 -10.68
C PRO A 273 -1.19 9.53 -9.42
N GLU A 274 -0.52 10.68 -9.52
CA GLU A 274 0.15 11.30 -8.37
C GLU A 274 -0.84 11.90 -7.39
N GLU A 275 -1.96 12.41 -7.89
CA GLU A 275 -3.02 13.01 -7.10
C GLU A 275 -3.71 11.98 -6.20
N LEU A 276 -3.94 12.38 -4.96
CA LEU A 276 -4.58 11.53 -3.95
C LEU A 276 -6.10 11.76 -3.83
N THR A 277 -6.66 12.73 -4.52
CA THR A 277 -8.10 12.95 -4.69
C THR A 277 -8.73 11.91 -5.62
N ASP A 278 -10.04 11.78 -5.58
CA ASP A 278 -10.75 10.96 -6.55
C ASP A 278 -10.95 11.75 -7.85
N GLU A 279 -11.14 11.03 -8.96
CA GLU A 279 -11.50 11.65 -10.23
C GLU A 279 -12.92 12.24 -10.11
N PRO A 280 -13.14 13.48 -10.55
CA PRO A 280 -14.47 14.05 -10.57
C PRO A 280 -15.35 13.27 -11.58
N LEU A 281 -16.65 13.26 -11.32
CA LEU A 281 -17.65 12.80 -12.29
C LEU A 281 -18.26 14.06 -12.92
N ASP A 282 -17.67 14.45 -14.04
CA ASP A 282 -18.08 15.67 -14.74
C ASP A 282 -19.54 15.55 -15.24
N GLU A 283 -20.22 16.69 -15.33
CA GLU A 283 -21.60 16.83 -15.81
C GLU A 283 -22.70 16.21 -14.91
N LEU A 284 -22.37 15.65 -13.74
CA LEU A 284 -23.38 15.15 -12.81
C LEU A 284 -23.63 16.14 -11.66
N PRO A 285 -24.89 16.34 -11.24
CA PRO A 285 -25.21 17.19 -10.10
C PRO A 285 -24.71 16.56 -8.79
N TYR A 286 -24.21 17.40 -7.89
CA TYR A 286 -23.63 16.95 -6.63
C TYR A 286 -23.94 17.88 -5.45
N VAL A 287 -23.76 17.33 -4.25
CA VAL A 287 -23.74 18.06 -2.97
C VAL A 287 -22.31 18.03 -2.44
N GLU A 288 -21.80 19.18 -1.98
CA GLU A 288 -20.51 19.25 -1.32
C GLU A 288 -20.67 19.02 0.18
N LEU A 289 -19.85 18.11 0.72
CA LEU A 289 -19.80 17.75 2.14
C LEU A 289 -18.42 18.11 2.66
N PHE A 290 -18.32 19.15 3.45
CA PHE A 290 -17.06 19.65 3.98
C PHE A 290 -16.87 19.22 5.43
N TYR A 291 -15.76 18.51 5.69
CA TYR A 291 -15.38 18.04 7.01
C TYR A 291 -14.11 18.77 7.47
N ARG A 292 -14.07 19.13 8.76
CA ARG A 292 -12.87 19.60 9.44
C ARG A 292 -12.43 18.62 10.50
N TYR A 293 -11.11 18.43 10.62
CA TYR A 293 -10.54 17.63 11.69
C TYR A 293 -10.57 18.41 13.01
N LEU A 294 -11.14 17.80 14.03
CA LEU A 294 -11.15 18.31 15.40
C LEU A 294 -10.24 17.42 16.25
N HIS A 295 -9.21 18.00 16.82
CA HIS A 295 -8.21 17.27 17.61
C HIS A 295 -8.89 16.46 18.72
N GLY A 296 -8.55 15.16 18.82
CA GLY A 296 -9.15 14.23 19.78
C GLY A 296 -10.60 13.80 19.50
N LYS A 297 -11.26 14.35 18.47
CA LYS A 297 -12.66 14.04 18.12
C LYS A 297 -12.83 13.45 16.72
N GLY A 298 -11.79 13.53 15.86
CA GLY A 298 -11.89 13.14 14.46
C GLY A 298 -12.51 14.20 13.56
N TYR A 299 -13.07 13.80 12.43
CA TYR A 299 -13.69 14.72 11.49
C TYR A 299 -15.15 15.02 11.86
N ALA A 300 -15.51 16.29 11.80
CA ALA A 300 -16.89 16.76 11.94
C ALA A 300 -17.33 17.51 10.68
N VAL A 301 -18.60 17.36 10.31
CA VAL A 301 -19.21 18.15 9.23
C VAL A 301 -19.20 19.62 9.64
N SER A 302 -18.58 20.46 8.80
CA SER A 302 -18.58 21.90 9.00
C SER A 302 -19.73 22.57 8.25
N HIS A 303 -19.98 22.16 7.01
CA HIS A 303 -21.14 22.57 6.23
C HIS A 303 -21.42 21.61 5.08
N ALA A 304 -22.66 21.63 4.60
CA ALA A 304 -23.09 20.97 3.39
C ALA A 304 -23.77 22.02 2.50
N ASN A 305 -23.35 22.13 1.25
CA ASN A 305 -23.96 23.03 0.31
C ASN A 305 -25.22 22.44 -0.32
N ARG A 306 -26.14 23.30 -0.79
CA ARG A 306 -27.28 22.86 -1.61
C ARG A 306 -26.77 22.24 -2.92
N PRO A 307 -27.55 21.34 -3.53
CA PRO A 307 -27.20 20.76 -4.82
C PRO A 307 -26.83 21.86 -5.83
N LYS A 308 -25.67 21.74 -6.44
CA LYS A 308 -25.32 22.54 -7.61
C LYS A 308 -25.92 21.79 -8.81
N ALA A 309 -26.78 22.46 -9.55
CA ALA A 309 -27.19 21.99 -10.86
C ALA A 309 -25.98 21.95 -11.78
N ALA A 310 -25.92 20.96 -12.66
CA ALA A 310 -24.90 20.85 -13.68
C ALA A 310 -24.93 22.06 -14.62
#